data_43628b22960ea89a22c96b7305ad96d7
#
_entry.id   43628b22960ea89a22c96b7305ad96d7
#
_cell.length_a   1.000
_cell.length_b   1.000
_cell.length_c   1.000
_cell.angle_alpha   90.00
_cell.angle_beta   90.00
_cell.angle_gamma   90.00
#
_symmetry.space_group_name_H-M   'P 1'
#
loop_
_entity.id
_entity.type
_entity.pdbx_description
1 polymer ?
#
loop_
_entity_poly.entity_id
_entity_poly.type
_entity_poly.pdbx_seq_one_letter_code
_entity_poly.pdbx_strand_id
1 'polypeptide(L)'
;LYGNAFLHNIVEGKISSTDNQTPQYVEFVTDGSGEINLFVDSGLFEIEQLHSSKPNYGWMLESKSIRPDIFEYFSKDIENKIAPFEKIFTHNHQLIQKSSKFEFLHPIGYWVDSSINLNKTKLVSMITSDKKKTSLQKKRVKFAKKNIHKIDLFGKGFNFIDKKEDGLQKYCYSFA
;
A
#
# COMPACT_ATOMS: atom_id res chain seq x y z
N LEU A 1 -2.71 15.18 -5.59
CA LEU A 1 -2.02 13.94 -5.27
C LEU A 1 -0.74 13.83 -6.08
N TYR A 2 0.38 13.55 -5.41
CA TYR A 2 1.71 13.42 -6.01
C TYR A 2 2.27 12.03 -5.76
N GLY A 3 2.94 11.45 -6.77
CA GLY A 3 3.52 10.09 -6.72
C GLY A 3 2.74 9.04 -7.48
N ASN A 4 3.40 7.91 -7.72
CA ASN A 4 2.90 6.86 -8.62
C ASN A 4 2.13 5.73 -7.93
N ALA A 5 2.02 5.75 -6.60
CA ALA A 5 1.47 4.62 -5.85
C ALA A 5 0.00 4.31 -6.16
N PHE A 6 -0.78 5.33 -6.51
CA PHE A 6 -2.22 5.21 -6.76
C PHE A 6 -2.63 5.49 -8.22
N LEU A 7 -1.71 5.83 -9.13
CA LEU A 7 -2.07 6.26 -10.49
C LEU A 7 -2.88 5.22 -11.28
N HIS A 8 -2.69 3.94 -11.01
CA HIS A 8 -3.44 2.86 -11.64
C HIS A 8 -4.78 2.57 -10.94
N ASN A 9 -5.04 3.23 -9.82
CA ASN A 9 -6.22 2.99 -8.98
C ASN A 9 -7.11 4.23 -8.86
N ILE A 10 -6.76 5.35 -9.50
CA ILE A 10 -7.60 6.55 -9.52
C ILE A 10 -8.45 6.48 -10.78
N VAL A 11 -9.71 6.12 -10.61
CA VAL A 11 -10.72 6.18 -11.64
C VAL A 11 -11.79 7.16 -11.16
N GLU A 12 -12.04 8.23 -11.93
CA GLU A 12 -13.08 9.22 -11.64
C GLU A 12 -13.02 9.83 -10.22
N GLY A 13 -11.83 10.25 -9.78
CA GLY A 13 -11.65 10.87 -8.46
C GLY A 13 -11.66 9.91 -7.27
N LYS A 14 -11.75 8.59 -7.54
CA LYS A 14 -11.75 7.56 -6.52
C LYS A 14 -10.40 6.88 -6.46
N ILE A 15 -9.79 6.83 -5.27
CA ILE A 15 -8.75 5.82 -5.03
C ILE A 15 -9.51 4.50 -4.89
N SER A 16 -9.23 3.52 -5.74
CA SER A 16 -9.72 2.18 -5.52
C SER A 16 -9.06 1.66 -4.25
N SER A 17 -9.75 1.82 -3.14
CA SER A 17 -9.56 0.95 -2.01
C SER A 17 -9.96 -0.46 -2.44
N THR A 18 -9.51 -1.43 -1.71
CA THR A 18 -9.79 -2.84 -1.97
C THR A 18 -11.28 -3.19 -1.98
N ASP A 19 -12.14 -2.32 -1.46
CA ASP A 19 -13.59 -2.47 -1.38
C ASP A 19 -14.37 -1.60 -2.38
N ASN A 20 -13.68 -0.91 -3.31
CA ASN A 20 -14.28 0.01 -4.29
C ASN A 20 -15.19 1.11 -3.68
N GLN A 21 -15.05 1.39 -2.38
CA GLN A 21 -15.82 2.45 -1.75
C GLN A 21 -15.22 3.81 -2.07
N THR A 22 -16.09 4.76 -2.34
CA THR A 22 -15.69 6.17 -2.42
C THR A 22 -15.38 6.65 -1.00
N PRO A 23 -14.22 7.28 -0.75
CA PRO A 23 -13.95 7.89 0.53
C PRO A 23 -15.07 8.86 0.91
N GLN A 24 -15.60 8.74 2.11
CA GLN A 24 -16.79 9.50 2.53
C GLN A 24 -16.47 10.99 2.76
N TYR A 25 -15.24 11.31 3.16
CA TYR A 25 -14.85 12.65 3.61
C TYR A 25 -13.72 13.29 2.80
N VAL A 26 -13.18 12.58 1.82
CA VAL A 26 -12.02 13.04 1.04
C VAL A 26 -12.25 12.71 -0.43
N GLU A 27 -12.07 13.71 -1.28
CA GLU A 27 -11.98 13.53 -2.72
C GLU A 27 -10.52 13.64 -3.15
N PHE A 28 -10.04 12.68 -3.93
CA PHE A 28 -8.69 12.69 -4.46
C PHE A 28 -8.67 13.22 -5.88
N VAL A 29 -7.97 14.34 -6.10
CA VAL A 29 -7.81 14.97 -7.40
C VAL A 29 -6.33 15.00 -7.80
N THR A 30 -6.07 14.97 -9.10
CA THR A 30 -4.72 14.97 -9.67
C THR A 30 -4.37 16.24 -10.45
N ASP A 31 -5.33 17.14 -10.60
CA ASP A 31 -5.23 18.39 -11.37
C ASP A 31 -4.75 19.59 -10.52
N GLY A 32 -4.46 19.38 -9.26
CA GLY A 32 -4.04 20.41 -8.33
C GLY A 32 -5.18 21.25 -7.74
N SER A 33 -6.45 20.95 -8.02
CA SER A 33 -7.61 21.70 -7.48
C SER A 33 -7.85 21.45 -5.99
N GLY A 34 -7.34 20.35 -5.41
CA GLY A 34 -7.52 19.99 -4.00
C GLY A 34 -7.04 21.06 -3.02
N GLU A 35 -7.59 21.05 -1.81
CA GLU A 35 -7.27 21.99 -0.74
C GLU A 35 -5.93 21.68 -0.05
N ILE A 36 -5.48 20.44 -0.10
CA ILE A 36 -4.21 19.97 0.45
C ILE A 36 -3.39 19.25 -0.62
N ASN A 37 -2.08 19.18 -0.43
CA ASN A 37 -1.19 18.37 -1.23
C ASN A 37 -0.88 17.06 -0.49
N LEU A 38 -1.10 15.92 -1.13
CA LEU A 38 -0.74 14.60 -0.60
C LEU A 38 0.35 13.96 -1.47
N PHE A 39 1.49 13.69 -0.86
CA PHE A 39 2.67 13.08 -1.48
C PHE A 39 2.78 11.63 -1.04
N VAL A 40 2.77 10.70 -2.00
CA VAL A 40 2.76 9.27 -1.69
C VAL A 40 4.01 8.60 -2.25
N ASP A 41 4.73 7.90 -1.40
CA ASP A 41 5.97 7.16 -1.72
C ASP A 41 6.95 8.00 -2.56
N SER A 42 7.10 7.71 -3.88
CA SER A 42 8.01 8.48 -4.76
C SER A 42 7.67 9.97 -4.82
N GLY A 43 6.40 10.33 -4.66
CA GLY A 43 5.98 11.72 -4.63
C GLY A 43 6.61 12.53 -3.50
N LEU A 44 7.03 11.88 -2.41
CA LEU A 44 7.70 12.56 -1.29
C LEU A 44 8.96 13.34 -1.70
N PHE A 45 9.62 12.91 -2.79
CA PHE A 45 10.79 13.63 -3.32
C PHE A 45 10.40 14.88 -4.14
N GLU A 46 9.15 14.97 -4.60
CA GLU A 46 8.68 16.08 -5.43
C GLU A 46 8.42 17.34 -4.61
N ILE A 47 8.34 17.21 -3.27
CA ILE A 47 8.10 18.35 -2.36
C ILE A 47 9.12 19.47 -2.50
N GLU A 48 10.38 19.13 -2.81
CA GLU A 48 11.47 20.12 -2.95
C GLU A 48 11.28 21.06 -4.16
N GLN A 49 10.48 20.62 -5.14
CA GLN A 49 10.21 21.36 -6.38
C GLN A 49 8.85 22.09 -6.33
N LEU A 50 8.03 21.79 -5.33
CA LEU A 50 6.69 22.35 -5.24
C LEU A 50 6.69 23.68 -4.48
N HIS A 51 6.30 24.73 -5.17
CA HIS A 51 6.01 26.04 -4.58
C HIS A 51 4.49 26.18 -4.42
N SER A 52 3.95 25.76 -3.29
CA SER A 52 2.53 25.84 -3.01
C SER A 52 2.29 26.37 -1.60
N SER A 53 1.28 27.21 -1.45
CA SER A 53 0.81 27.70 -0.14
C SER A 53 -0.14 26.71 0.57
N LYS A 54 -0.50 25.61 -0.10
CA LYS A 54 -1.39 24.59 0.48
C LYS A 54 -0.65 23.72 1.49
N PRO A 55 -1.33 23.23 2.53
CA PRO A 55 -0.77 22.25 3.47
C PRO A 55 -0.28 21.00 2.74
N ASN A 56 0.91 20.53 3.12
CA ASN A 56 1.54 19.37 2.52
C ASN A 56 1.51 18.19 3.51
N TYR A 57 1.03 17.05 3.05
CA TYR A 57 1.00 15.79 3.80
C TYR A 57 1.78 14.71 3.04
N GLY A 58 2.51 13.88 3.78
CA GLY A 58 3.23 12.76 3.24
C GLY A 58 2.57 11.42 3.59
N TRP A 59 2.70 10.41 2.74
CA TRP A 59 2.27 9.06 3.05
C TRP A 59 3.28 8.03 2.53
N MET A 60 3.91 7.31 3.45
CA MET A 60 4.82 6.21 3.18
C MET A 60 4.06 4.89 3.25
N LEU A 61 3.61 4.39 2.10
CA LEU A 61 2.87 3.13 1.99
C LEU A 61 3.79 1.92 2.02
N GLU A 62 4.89 1.99 1.26
CA GLU A 62 5.76 0.84 1.07
C GLU A 62 6.76 0.68 2.22
N SER A 63 7.12 -0.56 2.49
CA SER A 63 8.10 -0.87 3.53
C SER A 63 9.53 -0.50 3.12
N LYS A 64 10.41 -0.33 4.11
CA LYS A 64 11.85 -0.10 3.89
C LYS A 64 12.50 -1.16 2.98
N SER A 65 12.01 -2.40 3.00
CA SER A 65 12.54 -3.47 2.14
C SER A 65 12.19 -3.31 0.67
N ILE A 66 11.13 -2.57 0.36
CA ILE A 66 10.66 -2.29 -1.00
C ILE A 66 11.19 -0.94 -1.49
N ARG A 67 11.17 0.06 -0.63
CA ARG A 67 11.55 1.46 -0.91
C ARG A 67 12.60 1.95 0.09
N PRO A 68 13.82 1.37 0.09
CA PRO A 68 14.90 1.83 0.97
C PRO A 68 15.29 3.30 0.71
N ASP A 69 15.15 3.76 -0.52
CA ASP A 69 15.42 5.13 -0.97
C ASP A 69 14.65 6.19 -0.17
N ILE A 70 13.37 5.97 0.12
CA ILE A 70 12.55 6.90 0.92
C ILE A 70 13.10 6.98 2.36
N PHE A 71 13.50 5.85 2.92
CA PHE A 71 14.04 5.82 4.28
C PHE A 71 15.42 6.46 4.37
N GLU A 72 16.25 6.31 3.34
CA GLU A 72 17.54 6.99 3.23
C GLU A 72 17.36 8.50 3.09
N TYR A 73 16.38 8.94 2.29
CA TYR A 73 16.05 10.34 2.12
C TYR A 73 15.76 11.03 3.46
N PHE A 74 14.89 10.45 4.28
CA PHE A 74 14.56 11.01 5.60
C PHE A 74 15.64 10.77 6.65
N SER A 75 16.57 9.84 6.47
CA SER A 75 17.65 9.62 7.41
C SER A 75 18.82 10.60 7.26
N LYS A 76 18.93 11.23 6.10
CA LYS A 76 19.92 12.26 5.80
C LYS A 76 19.26 13.63 5.96
N ASP A 77 19.54 14.33 7.05
CA ASP A 77 19.00 15.69 7.28
C ASP A 77 17.46 15.70 7.49
N ILE A 78 17.03 14.93 8.46
CA ILE A 78 15.62 14.71 8.74
C ILE A 78 14.84 16.01 8.95
N GLU A 79 15.39 16.97 9.70
CA GLU A 79 14.69 18.22 10.06
C GLU A 79 14.32 19.04 8.83
N ASN A 80 15.24 19.20 7.88
CA ASN A 80 14.97 19.94 6.65
C ASN A 80 14.02 19.18 5.72
N LYS A 81 14.16 17.84 5.67
CA LYS A 81 13.31 17.00 4.80
C LYS A 81 11.85 16.93 5.25
N ILE A 82 11.59 16.98 6.55
CA ILE A 82 10.22 16.98 7.07
C ILE A 82 9.63 18.38 7.22
N ALA A 83 10.46 19.44 7.21
CA ALA A 83 10.01 20.81 7.44
C ALA A 83 8.82 21.22 6.56
N PRO A 84 8.80 20.92 5.24
CA PRO A 84 7.72 21.31 4.35
C PRO A 84 6.38 20.61 4.61
N PHE A 85 6.36 19.52 5.38
CA PHE A 85 5.16 18.74 5.66
C PHE A 85 4.49 19.16 6.96
N GLU A 86 3.17 19.16 6.99
CA GLU A 86 2.38 19.22 8.22
C GLU A 86 2.51 17.89 8.99
N LYS A 87 2.26 16.77 8.31
CA LYS A 87 2.40 15.41 8.82
C LYS A 87 2.88 14.47 7.73
N ILE A 88 3.56 13.39 8.14
CA ILE A 88 3.96 12.29 7.28
C ILE A 88 3.46 10.99 7.92
N PHE A 89 2.48 10.36 7.27
CA PHE A 89 1.90 9.11 7.72
C PHE A 89 2.80 7.93 7.35
N THR A 90 3.08 7.07 8.30
CA THR A 90 3.95 5.90 8.11
C THR A 90 3.64 4.79 9.10
N HIS A 91 3.98 3.57 8.74
CA HIS A 91 3.95 2.42 9.63
C HIS A 91 5.32 2.11 10.27
N ASN A 92 6.33 2.97 10.04
CA ASN A 92 7.68 2.75 10.54
C ASN A 92 7.90 3.40 11.92
N HIS A 93 7.94 2.59 12.96
CA HIS A 93 8.12 3.06 14.34
C HIS A 93 9.43 3.81 14.58
N GLN A 94 10.53 3.50 13.84
CA GLN A 94 11.79 4.20 14.00
C GLN A 94 11.72 5.66 13.52
N LEU A 95 10.94 5.95 12.47
CA LEU A 95 10.71 7.32 12.03
C LEU A 95 9.77 8.07 12.98
N ILE A 96 8.71 7.42 13.44
CA ILE A 96 7.76 8.00 14.40
C ILE A 96 8.46 8.48 15.68
N GLN A 97 9.44 7.73 16.16
CA GLN A 97 10.21 8.11 17.33
C GLN A 97 11.17 9.30 17.09
N LYS A 98 11.45 9.65 15.83
CA LYS A 98 12.40 10.73 15.52
C LYS A 98 11.79 12.12 15.49
N SER A 99 10.49 12.24 15.14
CA SER A 99 9.82 13.54 15.08
C SER A 99 8.31 13.39 15.21
N SER A 100 7.66 14.35 15.87
CA SER A 100 6.20 14.46 15.99
C SER A 100 5.50 14.74 14.65
N LYS A 101 6.21 15.06 13.60
CA LYS A 101 5.67 15.17 12.24
C LYS A 101 5.36 13.79 11.62
N PHE A 102 6.05 12.72 12.06
CA PHE A 102 5.66 11.37 11.65
C PHE A 102 4.52 10.86 12.51
N GLU A 103 3.49 10.35 11.86
CA GLU A 103 2.31 9.81 12.52
C GLU A 103 2.02 8.39 12.03
N PHE A 104 1.61 7.54 12.98
CA PHE A 104 1.31 6.14 12.65
C PHE A 104 0.03 6.05 11.84
N LEU A 105 0.14 5.41 10.68
CA LEU A 105 -1.01 5.00 9.89
C LEU A 105 -0.90 3.52 9.55
N HIS A 106 -1.94 2.78 9.87
CA HIS A 106 -2.00 1.36 9.57
C HIS A 106 -2.12 1.14 8.05
N PRO A 107 -1.21 0.38 7.42
CA PRO A 107 -1.18 0.23 5.96
C PRO A 107 -2.21 -0.78 5.44
N ILE A 108 -3.14 -1.25 6.26
CA ILE A 108 -4.03 -2.37 5.94
C ILE A 108 -5.40 -1.88 5.55
N GLY A 109 -5.85 -2.26 4.34
CA GLY A 109 -7.25 -2.28 3.92
C GLY A 109 -7.79 -3.71 3.90
N TYR A 110 -9.09 -3.84 3.80
CA TYR A 110 -9.76 -5.13 3.60
C TYR A 110 -9.77 -5.50 2.12
N TRP A 111 -9.47 -6.76 1.79
CA TRP A 111 -9.53 -7.26 0.41
C TRP A 111 -10.83 -7.97 0.08
N VAL A 112 -11.69 -8.15 1.05
CA VAL A 112 -12.97 -8.82 0.89
C VAL A 112 -14.06 -7.89 1.36
N ASP A 113 -15.04 -7.63 0.52
CA ASP A 113 -16.21 -6.89 0.88
C ASP A 113 -16.99 -7.63 1.97
N SER A 114 -17.35 -6.93 3.03
CA SER A 114 -18.09 -7.49 4.16
C SER A 114 -19.50 -7.99 3.80
N SER A 115 -20.05 -7.53 2.67
CA SER A 115 -21.35 -7.96 2.15
C SER A 115 -21.31 -9.33 1.43
N ILE A 116 -20.12 -9.88 1.19
CA ILE A 116 -19.98 -11.14 0.44
C ILE A 116 -20.39 -12.31 1.30
N ASN A 117 -21.31 -13.11 0.80
CA ASN A 117 -21.69 -14.37 1.42
C ASN A 117 -20.55 -15.39 1.31
N LEU A 118 -19.91 -15.70 2.44
CA LEU A 118 -18.74 -16.55 2.52
C LEU A 118 -19.16 -18.03 2.67
N ASN A 119 -19.39 -18.73 1.57
CA ASN A 119 -19.60 -20.19 1.61
C ASN A 119 -18.25 -20.92 1.60
N LYS A 120 -17.77 -21.33 2.75
CA LYS A 120 -16.48 -21.99 2.97
C LYS A 120 -16.54 -23.48 2.60
N THR A 121 -16.11 -23.82 1.39
CA THR A 121 -16.13 -25.21 0.85
C THR A 121 -14.74 -25.83 0.69
N LYS A 122 -13.67 -25.02 0.83
CA LYS A 122 -12.28 -25.44 0.67
C LYS A 122 -11.45 -25.09 1.91
N LEU A 123 -10.35 -25.81 2.13
CA LEU A 123 -9.58 -25.64 3.35
C LEU A 123 -8.63 -24.45 3.29
N VAL A 124 -7.72 -24.43 2.32
CA VAL A 124 -6.59 -23.48 2.32
C VAL A 124 -6.33 -22.90 0.93
N SER A 125 -6.19 -21.59 0.87
CA SER A 125 -5.65 -20.88 -0.30
C SER A 125 -4.44 -20.03 0.04
N MET A 126 -3.67 -19.68 -0.98
CA MET A 126 -2.64 -18.65 -0.90
C MET A 126 -2.65 -17.79 -2.15
N ILE A 127 -2.76 -16.47 -1.99
CA ILE A 127 -2.64 -15.51 -3.06
C ILE A 127 -1.25 -14.89 -3.00
N THR A 128 -0.44 -15.14 -4.02
CA THR A 128 0.92 -14.62 -4.05
C THR A 128 1.42 -14.44 -5.48
N SER A 129 2.46 -13.65 -5.65
CA SER A 129 3.20 -13.55 -6.92
C SER A 129 4.53 -14.27 -6.81
N ASP A 130 5.11 -14.62 -7.96
CA ASP A 130 6.45 -15.20 -8.07
C ASP A 130 7.59 -14.18 -7.89
N LYS A 131 7.29 -12.94 -7.51
CA LYS A 131 8.28 -11.88 -7.24
C LYS A 131 9.27 -12.30 -6.15
N LYS A 132 10.55 -11.97 -6.36
CA LYS A 132 11.68 -12.35 -5.49
C LYS A 132 12.61 -11.19 -5.16
N LYS A 133 12.08 -9.96 -5.10
CA LYS A 133 12.88 -8.76 -4.82
C LYS A 133 13.49 -8.78 -3.41
N THR A 134 12.69 -9.18 -2.41
CA THR A 134 13.13 -9.23 -1.01
C THR A 134 13.38 -10.65 -0.52
N SER A 135 14.08 -10.79 0.61
CA SER A 135 14.32 -12.09 1.25
C SER A 135 13.00 -12.77 1.68
N LEU A 136 12.04 -11.98 2.17
CA LEU A 136 10.72 -12.49 2.55
C LEU A 136 9.92 -12.97 1.33
N GLN A 137 9.97 -12.24 0.21
CA GLN A 137 9.34 -12.69 -1.03
C GLN A 137 9.95 -14.00 -1.52
N LYS A 138 11.29 -14.17 -1.46
CA LYS A 138 11.96 -15.43 -1.81
C LYS A 138 11.50 -16.59 -0.92
N LYS A 139 11.39 -16.37 0.41
CA LYS A 139 10.90 -17.37 1.35
C LYS A 139 9.44 -17.75 1.07
N ARG A 140 8.58 -16.76 0.80
CA ARG A 140 7.17 -16.95 0.46
C ARG A 140 7.00 -17.81 -0.80
N VAL A 141 7.73 -17.48 -1.88
CA VAL A 141 7.69 -18.27 -3.12
C VAL A 141 8.19 -19.69 -2.91
N LYS A 142 9.26 -19.88 -2.11
CA LYS A 142 9.76 -21.23 -1.75
C LYS A 142 8.71 -22.03 -0.97
N PHE A 143 8.04 -21.40 0.00
CA PHE A 143 6.96 -22.02 0.77
C PHE A 143 5.79 -22.42 -0.14
N ALA A 144 5.33 -21.52 -1.00
CA ALA A 144 4.25 -21.76 -1.95
C ALA A 144 4.55 -22.97 -2.83
N LYS A 145 5.71 -22.99 -3.48
CA LYS A 145 6.12 -24.12 -4.34
C LYS A 145 6.24 -25.45 -3.60
N LYS A 146 6.74 -25.44 -2.37
CA LYS A 146 6.83 -26.66 -1.55
C LYS A 146 5.47 -27.24 -1.20
N ASN A 147 4.44 -26.41 -1.10
CA ASN A 147 3.11 -26.80 -0.63
C ASN A 147 2.04 -26.80 -1.73
N ILE A 148 2.44 -26.75 -3.01
CA ILE A 148 1.52 -26.66 -4.15
C ILE A 148 0.47 -27.78 -4.22
N HIS A 149 0.75 -28.95 -3.64
CA HIS A 149 -0.17 -30.07 -3.59
C HIS A 149 -1.12 -30.04 -2.38
N LYS A 150 -0.93 -29.09 -1.45
CA LYS A 150 -1.69 -28.99 -0.20
C LYS A 150 -2.56 -27.74 -0.13
N ILE A 151 -2.27 -26.74 -0.94
CA ILE A 151 -2.92 -25.44 -0.92
C ILE A 151 -3.25 -24.99 -2.34
N ASP A 152 -4.38 -24.36 -2.53
CA ASP A 152 -4.73 -23.73 -3.81
C ASP A 152 -3.95 -22.40 -3.96
N LEU A 153 -3.05 -22.35 -4.94
CA LEU A 153 -2.18 -21.20 -5.18
C LEU A 153 -2.73 -20.32 -6.30
N PHE A 154 -2.83 -19.02 -6.02
CA PHE A 154 -3.31 -18.02 -6.96
C PHE A 154 -2.34 -16.85 -7.11
N GLY A 155 -2.42 -16.17 -8.26
CA GLY A 155 -1.70 -14.95 -8.58
C GLY A 155 -0.60 -15.12 -9.64
N LYS A 156 0.12 -14.04 -9.91
CA LYS A 156 1.11 -14.00 -11.00
C LYS A 156 2.20 -15.07 -10.81
N GLY A 157 2.34 -15.95 -11.80
CA GLY A 157 3.28 -17.07 -11.76
C GLY A 157 2.72 -18.35 -11.13
N PHE A 158 1.42 -18.34 -10.78
CA PHE A 158 0.63 -19.47 -10.29
C PHE A 158 -0.70 -19.55 -11.04
N ASN A 159 -1.75 -20.14 -10.44
CA ASN A 159 -3.07 -20.16 -11.08
C ASN A 159 -3.60 -18.73 -11.25
N PHE A 160 -4.14 -18.44 -12.43
CA PHE A 160 -4.74 -17.15 -12.71
C PHE A 160 -5.95 -16.92 -11.79
N ILE A 161 -6.11 -15.67 -11.36
CA ILE A 161 -7.25 -15.20 -10.59
C ILE A 161 -7.55 -13.77 -11.07
N ASP A 162 -8.78 -13.52 -11.43
CA ASP A 162 -9.22 -12.20 -11.90
C ASP A 162 -9.37 -11.24 -10.71
N LYS A 163 -10.14 -11.64 -9.73
CA LYS A 163 -10.33 -10.90 -8.48
C LYS A 163 -9.73 -11.67 -7.30
N LYS A 164 -9.04 -10.97 -6.42
CA LYS A 164 -8.43 -11.60 -5.23
C LYS A 164 -9.45 -12.27 -4.33
N GLU A 165 -10.65 -11.71 -4.28
CA GLU A 165 -11.79 -12.22 -3.52
C GLU A 165 -12.13 -13.66 -3.89
N ASP A 166 -12.02 -14.03 -5.16
CA ASP A 166 -12.30 -15.39 -5.64
C ASP A 166 -11.37 -16.45 -5.03
N GLY A 167 -10.15 -16.02 -4.67
CA GLY A 167 -9.18 -16.86 -3.97
C GLY A 167 -9.36 -16.90 -2.45
N LEU A 168 -10.27 -16.10 -1.89
CA LEU A 168 -10.50 -15.98 -0.44
C LEU A 168 -11.86 -16.55 -0.02
N GLN A 169 -12.92 -16.24 -0.77
CA GLN A 169 -14.31 -16.48 -0.38
C GLN A 169 -14.63 -17.93 -0.02
N LYS A 170 -14.12 -18.88 -0.80
CA LYS A 170 -14.39 -20.32 -0.67
C LYS A 170 -13.52 -21.03 0.37
N TYR A 171 -12.54 -20.36 0.97
CA TYR A 171 -11.52 -21.00 1.78
C TYR A 171 -11.69 -20.67 3.27
N CYS A 172 -11.50 -21.69 4.12
CA CYS A 172 -11.49 -21.52 5.59
C CYS A 172 -10.27 -20.69 6.03
N TYR A 173 -9.12 -20.93 5.41
CA TYR A 173 -7.86 -20.24 5.69
C TYR A 173 -7.27 -19.69 4.40
N SER A 174 -6.80 -18.45 4.44
CA SER A 174 -6.16 -17.80 3.30
C SER A 174 -4.92 -17.03 3.73
N PHE A 175 -3.83 -17.17 2.94
CA PHE A 175 -2.61 -16.40 3.07
C PHE A 175 -2.48 -15.44 1.89
N ALA A 176 -2.09 -14.18 2.14
CA ALA A 176 -1.90 -13.16 1.11
C ALA A 176 -0.61 -12.35 1.32
#